data_242e90bf0c8a87ad4ae52c1975d48321
#
_entry.id   242e90bf0c8a87ad4ae52c1975d48321
#
_cell.length_a   1.000
_cell.length_b   1.000
_cell.length_c   1.000
_cell.angle_alpha   90.00
_cell.angle_beta   90.00
_cell.angle_gamma   90.00
#
_symmetry.space_group_name_H-M   'P 1'
#
loop_
_entity.id
_entity.type
_entity.pdbx_description
1 polymer ?
#
loop_
_entity_poly.entity_id
_entity_poly.type
_entity_poly.pdbx_seq_one_letter_code
_entity_poly.pdbx_strand_id
1 'polypeptide(L)'
;MTKVSIIMTCYNGEKYLRQAIKSITAQTFKKWELIFFDNNSTDNSKKILYEFKDKRIFYFKNNFTLKLGAARNLAFKKCKGDLITFLDVDDLWNKNKLMLQFKKFQTNQNIQILYTKYYILKNNELIKRNFAKFVKGKCKNEIIFSYIEGRPLTTWLSLMIRKKAIKSLKYAFDKRLHISSDFDLIYRLSDFCNFDYLNKYLATYRIHEKNESKKNSSTEINELNYIFRKIKKDKVFKNNNIVSKFSEKLLLKKFFLDKIKNNKSNLKIKETSFFIYRLVYLLIKFLPKIILLQMLKLKF
;
A
#
# COMPACT_ATOMS: atom_id res chain seq x y z
N MET A 1 -13.25 0.09 26.14
CA MET A 1 -12.43 -0.87 25.35
C MET A 1 -12.03 -0.24 24.03
N THR A 2 -10.78 -0.42 23.59
CA THR A 2 -10.27 0.02 22.28
C THR A 2 -10.91 -0.81 21.16
N LYS A 3 -11.46 -0.16 20.15
CA LYS A 3 -12.11 -0.84 19.02
C LYS A 3 -11.28 -0.84 17.75
N VAL A 4 -10.42 0.17 17.56
CA VAL A 4 -9.60 0.36 16.36
C VAL A 4 -8.15 0.56 16.77
N SER A 5 -7.24 -0.28 16.24
CA SER A 5 -5.80 -0.05 16.31
C SER A 5 -5.31 0.55 15.00
N ILE A 6 -4.59 1.65 15.10
CA ILE A 6 -3.94 2.32 13.99
C ILE A 6 -2.47 1.93 14.03
N ILE A 7 -1.96 1.35 12.96
CA ILE A 7 -0.53 1.04 12.82
C ILE A 7 0.12 2.17 12.01
N MET A 8 1.15 2.79 12.59
CA MET A 8 2.03 3.74 11.93
C MET A 8 3.47 3.29 12.12
N THR A 9 4.12 2.87 11.04
CA THR A 9 5.56 2.60 11.05
C THR A 9 6.31 3.84 10.60
N CYS A 10 7.34 4.23 11.34
CA CYS A 10 8.13 5.43 11.08
C CYS A 10 9.60 5.07 10.82
N TYR A 11 10.18 5.68 9.79
CA TYR A 11 11.61 5.77 9.58
C TYR A 11 11.93 7.15 9.01
N ASN A 12 12.53 8.03 9.83
CA ASN A 12 12.89 9.39 9.45
C ASN A 12 11.72 10.19 8.85
N GLY A 13 10.62 10.28 9.61
CA GLY A 13 9.35 10.87 9.17
C GLY A 13 9.13 12.33 9.58
N GLU A 14 10.09 13.01 10.21
CA GLU A 14 9.93 14.33 10.86
C GLU A 14 9.18 15.36 10.02
N LYS A 15 9.41 15.37 8.70
CA LYS A 15 8.87 16.38 7.79
C LYS A 15 7.33 16.44 7.77
N TYR A 16 6.66 15.29 7.85
CA TYR A 16 5.21 15.21 7.67
C TYR A 16 4.47 14.63 8.90
N LEU A 17 5.21 13.98 9.79
CA LEU A 17 4.68 13.25 10.95
C LEU A 17 3.70 14.06 11.79
N ARG A 18 3.99 15.34 12.05
CA ARG A 18 3.10 16.22 12.84
C ARG A 18 1.71 16.32 12.21
N GLN A 19 1.62 16.45 10.91
CA GLN A 19 0.35 16.54 10.20
C GLN A 19 -0.40 15.20 10.23
N ALA A 20 0.32 14.09 10.04
CA ALA A 20 -0.26 12.74 10.11
C ALA A 20 -0.88 12.46 11.48
N ILE A 21 -0.15 12.74 12.58
CA ILE A 21 -0.66 12.53 13.94
C ILE A 21 -1.84 13.48 14.24
N LYS A 22 -1.78 14.76 13.84
CA LYS A 22 -2.92 15.67 13.96
C LYS A 22 -4.17 15.12 13.28
N SER A 23 -4.05 14.48 12.12
CA SER A 23 -5.19 13.88 11.42
C SER A 23 -5.81 12.68 12.16
N ILE A 24 -5.00 11.96 12.98
CA ILE A 24 -5.46 10.88 13.85
C ILE A 24 -6.13 11.45 15.11
N THR A 25 -5.50 12.39 15.78
CA THR A 25 -6.05 12.97 17.03
C THR A 25 -7.35 13.74 16.81
N ALA A 26 -7.52 14.30 15.61
CA ALA A 26 -8.75 14.97 15.15
C ALA A 26 -9.91 14.02 14.80
N GLN A 27 -9.73 12.69 14.83
CA GLN A 27 -10.80 11.76 14.52
C GLN A 27 -12.01 11.92 15.45
N THR A 28 -13.21 11.96 14.87
CA THR A 28 -14.46 12.05 15.62
C THR A 28 -14.78 10.77 16.40
N PHE A 29 -14.35 9.63 15.91
CA PHE A 29 -14.37 8.36 16.65
C PHE A 29 -13.26 8.33 17.71
N LYS A 30 -13.58 8.08 18.98
CA LYS A 30 -12.62 8.21 20.09
C LYS A 30 -12.07 6.89 20.64
N LYS A 31 -12.64 5.72 20.27
CA LYS A 31 -12.22 4.40 20.79
C LYS A 31 -11.10 3.78 19.92
N TRP A 32 -10.00 4.50 19.73
CA TRP A 32 -8.83 4.07 18.99
C TRP A 32 -7.56 4.09 19.84
N GLU A 33 -6.56 3.35 19.39
CA GLU A 33 -5.17 3.45 19.82
C GLU A 33 -4.27 3.65 18.60
N LEU A 34 -3.17 4.37 18.76
CA LEU A 34 -2.10 4.49 17.78
C LEU A 34 -0.90 3.67 18.24
N ILE A 35 -0.53 2.65 17.48
CA ILE A 35 0.71 1.89 17.63
C ILE A 35 1.73 2.54 16.72
N PHE A 36 2.51 3.45 17.29
CA PHE A 36 3.62 4.10 16.60
C PHE A 36 4.87 3.23 16.75
N PHE A 37 5.31 2.64 15.64
CA PHE A 37 6.48 1.78 15.61
C PHE A 37 7.63 2.49 14.91
N ASP A 38 8.59 2.98 15.69
CA ASP A 38 9.80 3.63 15.21
C ASP A 38 10.80 2.56 14.75
N ASN A 39 11.01 2.51 13.45
CA ASN A 39 11.89 1.56 12.79
C ASN A 39 13.35 2.07 12.75
N ASN A 40 13.85 2.54 13.90
CA ASN A 40 15.21 3.08 14.09
C ASN A 40 15.43 4.45 13.42
N SER A 41 14.51 5.41 13.63
CA SER A 41 14.70 6.78 13.17
C SER A 41 15.87 7.48 13.88
N THR A 42 16.56 8.33 13.13
CA THR A 42 17.69 9.16 13.57
C THR A 42 17.39 10.65 13.56
N ASP A 43 16.21 11.02 13.02
CA ASP A 43 15.70 12.39 12.96
C ASP A 43 14.85 12.78 14.20
N ASN A 44 14.14 13.90 14.14
CA ASN A 44 13.30 14.38 15.22
C ASN A 44 11.92 13.66 15.33
N SER A 45 11.69 12.55 14.64
CA SER A 45 10.39 11.86 14.67
C SER A 45 9.92 11.53 16.09
N LYS A 46 10.81 11.01 16.95
CA LYS A 46 10.49 10.72 18.34
C LYS A 46 10.08 11.98 19.12
N LYS A 47 10.85 13.07 18.97
CA LYS A 47 10.56 14.35 19.63
C LYS A 47 9.18 14.88 19.23
N ILE A 48 8.89 14.87 17.93
CA ILE A 48 7.59 15.30 17.38
C ILE A 48 6.44 14.45 17.95
N LEU A 49 6.61 13.12 18.06
CA LEU A 49 5.58 12.25 18.63
C LEU A 49 5.25 12.64 20.07
N TYR A 50 6.26 12.90 20.90
CA TYR A 50 6.09 13.24 22.33
C TYR A 50 5.46 14.62 22.59
N GLU A 51 5.36 15.48 21.58
CA GLU A 51 4.59 16.73 21.67
C GLU A 51 3.07 16.45 21.77
N PHE A 52 2.63 15.27 21.32
CA PHE A 52 1.24 14.84 21.42
C PHE A 52 1.01 14.10 22.74
N LYS A 53 0.54 14.83 23.77
CA LYS A 53 0.23 14.27 25.10
C LYS A 53 -1.11 13.52 25.08
N ASP A 54 -1.25 12.49 24.24
CA ASP A 54 -2.46 11.69 24.10
C ASP A 54 -2.20 10.26 24.60
N LYS A 55 -2.89 9.83 25.66
CA LYS A 55 -2.75 8.50 26.28
C LYS A 55 -3.10 7.32 25.38
N ARG A 56 -3.67 7.57 24.21
CA ARG A 56 -3.99 6.56 23.20
C ARG A 56 -2.83 6.30 22.23
N ILE A 57 -1.73 7.04 22.33
CA ILE A 57 -0.53 6.91 21.51
C ILE A 57 0.49 6.06 22.26
N PHE A 58 0.90 4.95 21.66
CA PHE A 58 1.88 4.02 22.21
C PHE A 58 3.11 3.99 21.31
N TYR A 59 4.27 4.33 21.88
CA TYR A 59 5.57 4.34 21.20
C TYR A 59 6.31 3.02 21.41
N PHE A 60 6.75 2.43 20.32
CA PHE A 60 7.64 1.28 20.30
C PHE A 60 8.80 1.57 19.36
N LYS A 61 10.02 1.16 19.73
CA LYS A 61 11.23 1.36 18.91
C LYS A 61 11.92 0.03 18.68
N ASN A 62 12.53 -0.09 17.51
CA ASN A 62 13.52 -1.13 17.23
C ASN A 62 14.93 -0.52 17.19
N ASN A 63 15.95 -1.30 17.56
CA ASN A 63 17.35 -0.82 17.64
C ASN A 63 18.09 -0.91 16.28
N PHE A 64 17.46 -1.51 15.27
CA PHE A 64 17.99 -1.63 13.92
C PHE A 64 16.84 -1.49 12.90
N THR A 65 17.18 -1.07 11.68
CA THR A 65 16.17 -0.87 10.63
C THR A 65 15.73 -2.22 10.04
N LEU A 66 14.43 -2.44 10.05
CA LEU A 66 13.78 -3.62 9.47
C LEU A 66 13.15 -3.30 8.12
N LYS A 67 12.92 -4.33 7.30
CA LYS A 67 11.96 -4.22 6.19
C LYS A 67 10.55 -3.93 6.73
N LEU A 68 9.75 -3.15 6.00
CA LEU A 68 8.43 -2.71 6.48
C LEU A 68 7.50 -3.86 6.87
N GLY A 69 7.51 -4.99 6.14
CA GLY A 69 6.73 -6.17 6.52
C GLY A 69 7.10 -6.71 7.91
N ALA A 70 8.40 -6.72 8.26
CA ALA A 70 8.85 -7.14 9.59
C ALA A 70 8.46 -6.12 10.67
N ALA A 71 8.65 -4.81 10.42
CA ALA A 71 8.27 -3.74 11.34
C ALA A 71 6.74 -3.75 11.60
N ARG A 72 5.93 -3.92 10.55
CA ARG A 72 4.47 -4.03 10.67
C ARG A 72 4.02 -5.26 11.47
N ASN A 73 4.73 -6.39 11.38
CA ASN A 73 4.46 -7.56 12.25
C ASN A 73 4.67 -7.24 13.72
N LEU A 74 5.74 -6.54 14.06
CA LEU A 74 6.01 -6.14 15.44
C LEU A 74 4.95 -5.15 15.94
N ALA A 75 4.57 -4.17 15.13
CA ALA A 75 3.49 -3.24 15.44
C ALA A 75 2.14 -3.97 15.61
N PHE A 76 1.80 -4.90 14.72
CA PHE A 76 0.55 -5.66 14.78
C PHE A 76 0.41 -6.48 16.06
N LYS A 77 1.50 -7.05 16.57
CA LYS A 77 1.52 -7.78 17.85
C LYS A 77 1.11 -6.90 19.05
N LYS A 78 1.29 -5.58 18.95
CA LYS A 78 0.93 -4.61 20.00
C LYS A 78 -0.52 -4.15 19.91
N CYS A 79 -1.23 -4.41 18.82
CA CYS A 79 -2.60 -3.98 18.59
C CYS A 79 -3.58 -4.70 19.53
N LYS A 80 -4.45 -3.94 20.21
CA LYS A 80 -5.51 -4.44 21.10
C LYS A 80 -6.90 -4.37 20.46
N GLY A 81 -7.11 -3.48 19.47
CA GLY A 81 -8.40 -3.28 18.80
C GLY A 81 -8.85 -4.47 17.94
N ASP A 82 -10.17 -4.58 17.75
CA ASP A 82 -10.82 -5.59 16.91
C ASP A 82 -10.67 -5.29 15.41
N LEU A 83 -10.47 -4.00 15.09
CA LEU A 83 -10.27 -3.49 13.74
C LEU A 83 -8.87 -2.90 13.64
N ILE A 84 -8.20 -3.16 12.51
CA ILE A 84 -6.86 -2.68 12.20
C ILE A 84 -6.94 -1.74 11.00
N THR A 85 -6.27 -0.61 11.11
CA THR A 85 -6.10 0.34 10.00
C THR A 85 -4.68 0.90 10.00
N PHE A 86 -4.27 1.56 8.92
CA PHE A 86 -2.89 1.95 8.70
C PHE A 86 -2.81 3.38 8.21
N LEU A 87 -1.84 4.12 8.72
CA LEU A 87 -1.50 5.45 8.19
C LEU A 87 0.02 5.58 8.16
N ASP A 88 0.57 5.88 6.99
CA ASP A 88 1.98 6.19 6.85
C ASP A 88 2.25 7.62 7.33
N VAL A 89 3.50 7.90 7.74
CA VAL A 89 3.90 9.17 8.40
C VAL A 89 3.72 10.41 7.52
N ASP A 90 3.55 10.24 6.22
CA ASP A 90 3.45 11.29 5.21
C ASP A 90 2.01 11.48 4.68
N ASP A 91 1.06 10.65 5.12
CA ASP A 91 -0.33 10.66 4.66
C ASP A 91 -1.28 11.32 5.68
N LEU A 92 -2.53 11.56 5.24
CA LEU A 92 -3.53 12.24 6.07
C LEU A 92 -4.88 11.52 6.03
N TRP A 93 -5.65 11.68 7.10
CA TRP A 93 -7.03 11.23 7.17
C TRP A 93 -8.04 12.38 7.33
N ASN A 94 -9.22 12.21 6.73
CA ASN A 94 -10.39 13.00 7.06
C ASN A 94 -10.87 12.68 8.49
N LYS A 95 -11.29 13.69 9.24
CA LYS A 95 -11.73 13.55 10.64
C LYS A 95 -12.82 12.51 10.89
N ASN A 96 -13.62 12.17 9.88
CA ASN A 96 -14.72 11.23 9.99
C ASN A 96 -14.40 9.81 9.52
N LYS A 97 -13.15 9.53 9.08
CA LYS A 97 -12.79 8.23 8.50
C LYS A 97 -13.08 7.06 9.43
N LEU A 98 -12.55 7.10 10.63
CA LEU A 98 -12.73 5.99 11.60
C LEU A 98 -14.20 5.80 11.98
N MET A 99 -14.95 6.87 12.20
CA MET A 99 -16.37 6.80 12.55
C MET A 99 -17.19 6.13 11.45
N LEU A 100 -17.01 6.55 10.19
CA LEU A 100 -17.76 6.02 9.07
C LEU A 100 -17.44 4.56 8.78
N GLN A 101 -16.15 4.19 8.83
CA GLN A 101 -15.73 2.81 8.64
C GLN A 101 -16.21 1.92 9.80
N PHE A 102 -16.10 2.38 11.04
CA PHE A 102 -16.57 1.64 12.21
C PHE A 102 -18.08 1.36 12.13
N LYS A 103 -18.90 2.36 11.84
CA LYS A 103 -20.36 2.20 11.65
C LYS A 103 -20.67 1.15 10.59
N LYS A 104 -19.97 1.15 9.46
CA LYS A 104 -20.19 0.17 8.40
C LYS A 104 -19.86 -1.27 8.85
N PHE A 105 -18.83 -1.47 9.66
CA PHE A 105 -18.53 -2.78 10.27
C PHE A 105 -19.56 -3.22 11.30
N GLN A 106 -20.22 -2.28 11.98
CA GLN A 106 -21.30 -2.59 12.92
C GLN A 106 -22.57 -3.06 12.19
N THR A 107 -22.93 -2.36 11.10
CA THR A 107 -24.16 -2.67 10.34
C THR A 107 -24.02 -3.89 9.44
N ASN A 108 -22.79 -4.33 9.12
CA ASN A 108 -22.55 -5.51 8.29
C ASN A 108 -21.44 -6.39 8.88
N GLN A 109 -21.83 -7.47 9.55
CA GLN A 109 -20.88 -8.41 10.17
C GLN A 109 -20.12 -9.27 9.16
N ASN A 110 -20.61 -9.40 7.94
CA ASN A 110 -20.02 -10.22 6.88
C ASN A 110 -18.82 -9.56 6.20
N ILE A 111 -18.56 -8.28 6.46
CA ILE A 111 -17.39 -7.57 5.92
C ILE A 111 -16.16 -7.89 6.77
N GLN A 112 -15.06 -8.28 6.14
CA GLN A 112 -13.76 -8.41 6.78
C GLN A 112 -12.82 -7.26 6.41
N ILE A 113 -12.96 -6.69 5.20
CA ILE A 113 -12.10 -5.63 4.68
C ILE A 113 -12.97 -4.51 4.12
N LEU A 114 -12.73 -3.29 4.58
CA LEU A 114 -13.42 -2.09 4.13
C LEU A 114 -12.39 -1.06 3.66
N TYR A 115 -12.61 -0.50 2.46
CA TYR A 115 -11.76 0.53 1.90
C TYR A 115 -12.55 1.79 1.50
N THR A 116 -11.84 2.88 1.29
CA THR A 116 -12.43 4.18 0.96
C THR A 116 -11.73 4.80 -0.25
N LYS A 117 -12.32 5.84 -0.83
CA LYS A 117 -11.60 6.72 -1.76
C LYS A 117 -10.57 7.54 -1.01
N TYR A 118 -9.56 8.02 -1.75
CA TYR A 118 -8.56 8.95 -1.26
C TYR A 118 -8.18 9.99 -2.32
N TYR A 119 -7.76 11.14 -1.82
CA TYR A 119 -7.14 12.17 -2.64
C TYR A 119 -5.65 11.90 -2.82
N ILE A 120 -5.08 12.47 -3.88
CA ILE A 120 -3.65 12.60 -4.07
C ILE A 120 -3.28 14.05 -3.77
N LEU A 121 -2.31 14.27 -2.87
CA LEU A 121 -1.72 15.58 -2.61
C LEU A 121 -0.35 15.63 -3.28
N LYS A 122 -0.22 16.46 -4.31
CA LYS A 122 1.02 16.66 -5.08
C LYS A 122 1.24 18.13 -5.29
N ASN A 123 2.43 18.66 -4.97
CA ASN A 123 2.76 20.08 -5.11
C ASN A 123 1.73 21.03 -4.45
N ASN A 124 1.22 20.67 -3.27
CA ASN A 124 0.14 21.34 -2.54
C ASN A 124 -1.23 21.35 -3.23
N GLU A 125 -1.40 20.67 -4.35
CA GLU A 125 -2.68 20.49 -5.03
C GLU A 125 -3.34 19.18 -4.59
N LEU A 126 -4.65 19.24 -4.33
CA LEU A 126 -5.47 18.10 -3.93
C LEU A 126 -6.23 17.57 -5.14
N ILE A 127 -5.82 16.40 -5.63
CA ILE A 127 -6.36 15.79 -6.84
C ILE A 127 -7.26 14.62 -6.45
N LYS A 128 -8.49 14.57 -6.97
CA LYS A 128 -9.36 13.40 -6.85
C LYS A 128 -8.77 12.25 -7.67
N ARG A 129 -8.42 11.15 -6.99
CA ARG A 129 -8.03 9.95 -7.72
C ARG A 129 -9.23 9.35 -8.42
N ASN A 130 -9.10 9.05 -9.70
CA ASN A 130 -10.09 8.28 -10.44
C ASN A 130 -9.93 6.78 -10.11
N PHE A 131 -10.99 6.16 -9.61
CA PHE A 131 -11.06 4.74 -9.32
C PHE A 131 -11.82 4.05 -10.44
N ALA A 132 -11.24 3.02 -11.05
CA ALA A 132 -11.85 2.33 -12.19
C ALA A 132 -13.19 1.70 -11.82
N LYS A 133 -13.21 0.83 -10.82
CA LYS A 133 -14.43 0.13 -10.37
C LYS A 133 -14.30 -0.24 -8.91
N PHE A 134 -15.35 -0.03 -8.13
CA PHE A 134 -15.43 -0.55 -6.76
C PHE A 134 -16.04 -1.95 -6.78
N VAL A 135 -15.49 -2.83 -5.96
CA VAL A 135 -15.93 -4.22 -5.88
C VAL A 135 -16.28 -4.60 -4.46
N LYS A 136 -17.23 -5.52 -4.33
CA LYS A 136 -17.71 -6.09 -3.06
C LYS A 136 -17.61 -7.61 -3.10
N GLY A 137 -17.63 -8.22 -1.92
CA GLY A 137 -17.58 -9.67 -1.76
C GLY A 137 -16.17 -10.22 -1.97
N LYS A 138 -16.06 -11.42 -2.48
CA LYS A 138 -14.79 -12.06 -2.83
C LYS A 138 -14.32 -11.52 -4.19
N CYS A 139 -13.23 -10.76 -4.20
CA CYS A 139 -12.81 -10.01 -5.38
C CYS A 139 -11.30 -10.18 -5.69
N LYS A 140 -10.81 -11.41 -5.62
CA LYS A 140 -9.38 -11.72 -5.80
C LYS A 140 -8.86 -11.33 -7.18
N ASN A 141 -9.63 -11.62 -8.22
CA ASN A 141 -9.28 -11.30 -9.60
C ASN A 141 -9.17 -9.79 -9.82
N GLU A 142 -10.18 -9.06 -9.33
CA GLU A 142 -10.26 -7.60 -9.47
C GLU A 142 -9.12 -6.90 -8.72
N ILE A 143 -8.74 -7.44 -7.56
CA ILE A 143 -7.60 -6.91 -6.79
C ILE A 143 -6.33 -7.06 -7.59
N ILE A 144 -6.02 -8.26 -8.08
CA ILE A 144 -4.80 -8.50 -8.88
C ILE A 144 -4.83 -7.66 -10.14
N PHE A 145 -5.96 -7.62 -10.84
CA PHE A 145 -6.12 -6.85 -12.07
C PHE A 145 -5.90 -5.35 -11.82
N SER A 146 -6.41 -4.80 -10.72
CA SER A 146 -6.22 -3.40 -10.36
C SER A 146 -4.75 -3.03 -10.12
N TYR A 147 -3.97 -3.96 -9.55
CA TYR A 147 -2.51 -3.80 -9.42
C TYR A 147 -1.79 -3.89 -10.76
N ILE A 148 -2.22 -4.81 -11.64
CA ILE A 148 -1.68 -4.92 -13.00
C ILE A 148 -1.91 -3.60 -13.77
N GLU A 149 -3.08 -2.99 -13.65
CA GLU A 149 -3.39 -1.72 -14.33
C GLU A 149 -2.71 -0.49 -13.70
N GLY A 150 -2.00 -0.65 -12.58
CA GLY A 150 -1.41 0.47 -11.83
C GLY A 150 -2.44 1.34 -11.13
N ARG A 151 -3.64 0.83 -10.96
CA ARG A 151 -4.77 1.48 -10.30
C ARG A 151 -5.29 0.65 -9.12
N PRO A 152 -4.44 0.36 -8.10
CA PRO A 152 -4.85 -0.52 -7.01
C PRO A 152 -6.14 -0.04 -6.37
N LEU A 153 -7.09 -0.95 -6.19
CA LEU A 153 -8.39 -0.68 -5.55
C LEU A 153 -8.21 -0.21 -4.11
N THR A 154 -7.19 -0.70 -3.46
CA THR A 154 -6.92 -0.45 -2.05
C THR A 154 -5.50 0.06 -1.86
N THR A 155 -5.31 0.92 -0.86
CA THR A 155 -4.00 1.35 -0.34
C THR A 155 -4.07 1.37 1.18
N TRP A 156 -2.92 1.26 1.85
CA TRP A 156 -2.84 1.23 3.32
C TRP A 156 -3.73 2.27 3.99
N LEU A 157 -3.60 3.53 3.60
CA LEU A 157 -4.30 4.65 4.23
C LEU A 157 -5.82 4.57 4.10
N SER A 158 -6.34 3.79 3.14
CA SER A 158 -7.78 3.65 2.89
C SER A 158 -8.43 2.48 3.62
N LEU A 159 -7.62 1.49 4.02
CA LEU A 159 -8.09 0.22 4.57
C LEU A 159 -8.51 0.29 6.04
N MET A 160 -9.49 -0.56 6.38
CA MET A 160 -9.76 -1.05 7.72
C MET A 160 -10.12 -2.54 7.62
N ILE A 161 -9.53 -3.37 8.48
CA ILE A 161 -9.57 -4.83 8.39
C ILE A 161 -9.94 -5.41 9.76
N ARG A 162 -10.81 -6.44 9.82
CA ARG A 162 -11.03 -7.18 11.07
C ARG A 162 -9.75 -7.89 11.49
N LYS A 163 -9.30 -7.66 12.72
CA LYS A 163 -8.07 -8.27 13.26
C LYS A 163 -8.09 -9.79 13.14
N LYS A 164 -9.25 -10.43 13.34
CA LYS A 164 -9.42 -11.87 13.19
C LYS A 164 -9.07 -12.37 11.79
N ALA A 165 -9.37 -11.62 10.74
CA ALA A 165 -9.03 -11.98 9.37
C ALA A 165 -7.50 -11.98 9.13
N ILE A 166 -6.77 -11.03 9.72
CA ILE A 166 -5.30 -11.05 9.64
C ILE A 166 -4.73 -12.20 10.47
N LYS A 167 -5.32 -12.50 11.63
CA LYS A 167 -4.87 -13.59 12.52
C LYS A 167 -5.10 -14.98 11.92
N SER A 168 -6.08 -15.17 11.03
CA SER A 168 -6.31 -16.46 10.37
C SER A 168 -5.29 -16.79 9.29
N LEU A 169 -4.45 -15.83 8.90
CA LEU A 169 -3.31 -16.07 8.03
C LEU A 169 -2.15 -16.74 8.80
N LYS A 170 -1.36 -17.58 8.14
CA LYS A 170 -0.14 -18.19 8.69
C LYS A 170 0.82 -17.13 9.27
N TYR A 171 0.89 -15.95 8.65
CA TYR A 171 1.62 -14.77 9.10
C TYR A 171 0.88 -13.50 8.67
N ALA A 172 0.92 -12.45 9.47
CA ALA A 172 0.24 -11.19 9.14
C ALA A 172 0.92 -10.51 7.95
N PHE A 173 2.19 -10.14 8.07
CA PHE A 173 2.97 -9.51 6.99
C PHE A 173 4.16 -10.37 6.62
N ASP A 174 4.47 -10.49 5.32
CA ASP A 174 5.68 -11.19 4.88
C ASP A 174 6.92 -10.34 5.22
N LYS A 175 7.74 -10.83 6.15
CA LYS A 175 8.95 -10.14 6.64
C LYS A 175 10.01 -9.86 5.58
N ARG A 176 9.92 -10.54 4.42
CA ARG A 176 10.83 -10.36 3.28
C ARG A 176 10.48 -9.12 2.45
N LEU A 177 9.27 -8.59 2.59
CA LEU A 177 8.76 -7.47 1.80
C LEU A 177 8.98 -6.13 2.51
N HIS A 178 9.36 -5.14 1.74
CA HIS A 178 9.53 -3.76 2.16
C HIS A 178 8.45 -2.86 1.54
N ILE A 179 8.33 -2.82 0.22
CA ILE A 179 7.41 -1.94 -0.50
C ILE A 179 6.04 -2.58 -0.71
N SER A 180 6.01 -3.83 -1.20
CA SER A 180 4.79 -4.50 -1.68
C SER A 180 4.09 -5.35 -0.61
N SER A 181 4.34 -5.06 0.68
CA SER A 181 3.76 -5.83 1.78
C SER A 181 2.24 -5.64 1.94
N ASP A 182 1.70 -4.52 1.45
CA ASP A 182 0.26 -4.26 1.35
C ASP A 182 -0.40 -5.17 0.31
N PHE A 183 0.16 -5.21 -0.89
CA PHE A 183 -0.35 -6.07 -1.95
C PHE A 183 -0.35 -7.54 -1.54
N ASP A 184 0.75 -8.03 -0.94
CA ASP A 184 0.83 -9.42 -0.46
C ASP A 184 -0.24 -9.73 0.60
N LEU A 185 -0.46 -8.83 1.58
CA LEU A 185 -1.49 -9.03 2.59
C LEU A 185 -2.89 -9.07 1.97
N ILE A 186 -3.22 -8.10 1.13
CA ILE A 186 -4.53 -7.99 0.48
C ILE A 186 -4.78 -9.18 -0.44
N TYR A 187 -3.77 -9.61 -1.21
CA TYR A 187 -3.83 -10.80 -2.04
C TYR A 187 -4.18 -12.05 -1.22
N ARG A 188 -3.49 -12.30 -0.10
CA ARG A 188 -3.75 -13.46 0.76
C ARG A 188 -5.10 -13.39 1.48
N LEU A 189 -5.56 -12.21 1.87
CA LEU A 189 -6.87 -12.01 2.48
C LEU A 189 -8.00 -12.18 1.47
N SER A 190 -7.77 -11.88 0.19
CA SER A 190 -8.80 -11.98 -0.85
C SER A 190 -9.24 -13.41 -1.16
N ASP A 191 -8.54 -14.43 -0.65
CA ASP A 191 -8.94 -15.83 -0.77
C ASP A 191 -10.23 -16.14 -0.03
N PHE A 192 -10.45 -15.50 1.13
CA PHE A 192 -11.55 -15.86 2.02
C PHE A 192 -12.31 -14.67 2.61
N CYS A 193 -11.79 -13.46 2.47
CA CYS A 193 -12.44 -12.26 3.01
C CYS A 193 -13.46 -11.64 2.05
N ASN A 194 -14.54 -11.12 2.60
CA ASN A 194 -15.47 -10.26 1.90
C ASN A 194 -15.01 -8.80 2.02
N PHE A 195 -14.91 -8.14 0.89
CA PHE A 195 -14.60 -6.73 0.76
C PHE A 195 -15.88 -5.90 0.65
N ASP A 196 -15.83 -4.68 1.16
CA ASP A 196 -16.82 -3.63 0.86
C ASP A 196 -16.12 -2.27 0.81
N TYR A 197 -16.81 -1.24 0.37
CA TYR A 197 -16.25 0.09 0.25
C TYR A 197 -17.20 1.18 0.72
N LEU A 198 -16.62 2.32 1.08
CA LEU A 198 -17.32 3.58 1.25
C LEU A 198 -16.97 4.52 0.08
N ASN A 199 -17.99 4.93 -0.67
CA ASN A 199 -17.83 5.87 -1.80
C ASN A 199 -17.59 7.30 -1.31
N LYS A 200 -16.61 7.50 -0.43
CA LYS A 200 -16.23 8.78 0.18
C LYS A 200 -14.73 8.95 0.20
N TYR A 201 -14.24 10.15 -0.07
CA TYR A 201 -12.83 10.53 0.04
C TYR A 201 -12.48 10.78 1.51
N LEU A 202 -11.87 9.80 2.16
CA LEU A 202 -11.61 9.82 3.61
C LEU A 202 -10.13 9.79 3.97
N ALA A 203 -9.25 9.78 2.98
CA ALA A 203 -7.82 9.79 3.16
C ALA A 203 -7.14 10.61 2.06
N THR A 204 -5.87 10.98 2.27
CA THR A 204 -5.06 11.75 1.33
C THR A 204 -3.67 11.13 1.26
N TYR A 205 -3.30 10.63 0.09
CA TYR A 205 -1.98 10.12 -0.22
C TYR A 205 -1.07 11.25 -0.69
N ARG A 206 0.04 11.47 0.01
CA ARG A 206 1.00 12.53 -0.34
C ARG A 206 2.07 12.00 -1.30
N ILE A 207 2.24 12.69 -2.41
CA ILE A 207 3.33 12.42 -3.37
C ILE A 207 4.46 13.42 -3.16
N HIS A 208 5.66 12.92 -2.84
CA HIS A 208 6.88 13.70 -2.73
C HIS A 208 8.10 12.87 -3.22
N GLU A 209 9.26 13.50 -3.32
CA GLU A 209 10.46 12.84 -3.88
C GLU A 209 11.01 11.71 -3.00
N LYS A 210 10.78 11.80 -1.67
CA LYS A 210 11.27 10.81 -0.70
C LYS A 210 10.33 9.61 -0.50
N ASN A 211 9.21 9.47 -1.28
CA ASN A 211 8.38 8.27 -1.17
C ASN A 211 9.19 7.01 -1.50
N GLU A 212 9.09 5.98 -0.63
CA GLU A 212 9.83 4.71 -0.77
C GLU A 212 9.60 4.02 -2.11
N SER A 213 8.38 4.02 -2.63
CA SER A 213 8.04 3.44 -3.92
C SER A 213 8.72 4.13 -5.11
N LYS A 214 9.16 5.39 -4.95
CA LYS A 214 9.93 6.11 -5.98
C LYS A 214 11.43 5.80 -5.88
N LYS A 215 11.97 5.74 -4.67
CA LYS A 215 13.40 5.54 -4.46
C LYS A 215 13.87 4.13 -4.80
N ASN A 216 13.04 3.12 -4.50
CA ASN A 216 13.40 1.72 -4.49
C ASN A 216 12.68 0.90 -5.57
N SER A 217 12.58 1.42 -6.80
CA SER A 217 11.86 0.77 -7.92
C SER A 217 12.40 -0.63 -8.24
N SER A 218 13.69 -0.89 -8.08
CA SER A 218 14.28 -2.23 -8.29
C SER A 218 13.84 -3.21 -7.19
N THR A 219 13.80 -2.75 -5.93
CA THR A 219 13.27 -3.56 -4.81
C THR A 219 11.79 -3.89 -5.05
N GLU A 220 11.00 -2.93 -5.47
CA GLU A 220 9.59 -3.13 -5.78
C GLU A 220 9.39 -4.23 -6.85
N ILE A 221 10.18 -4.20 -7.94
CA ILE A 221 10.10 -5.22 -9.00
C ILE A 221 10.47 -6.60 -8.45
N ASN A 222 11.54 -6.72 -7.67
CA ASN A 222 11.95 -8.00 -7.09
C ASN A 222 10.86 -8.56 -6.16
N GLU A 223 10.23 -7.71 -5.37
CA GLU A 223 9.13 -8.09 -4.49
C GLU A 223 7.86 -8.47 -5.27
N LEU A 224 7.51 -7.73 -6.32
CA LEU A 224 6.40 -8.08 -7.20
C LEU A 224 6.65 -9.41 -7.93
N ASN A 225 7.88 -9.68 -8.38
CA ASN A 225 8.25 -10.98 -8.95
C ASN A 225 8.10 -12.11 -7.92
N TYR A 226 8.49 -11.85 -6.66
CA TYR A 226 8.30 -12.82 -5.59
C TYR A 226 6.81 -13.10 -5.33
N ILE A 227 5.95 -12.06 -5.27
CA ILE A 227 4.50 -12.21 -5.11
C ILE A 227 3.90 -12.90 -6.34
N PHE A 228 4.37 -12.56 -7.55
CA PHE A 228 3.93 -13.18 -8.79
C PHE A 228 4.16 -14.71 -8.80
N ARG A 229 5.29 -15.17 -8.26
CA ARG A 229 5.54 -16.62 -8.13
C ARG A 229 4.51 -17.31 -7.22
N LYS A 230 4.00 -16.61 -6.19
CA LYS A 230 2.90 -17.12 -5.36
C LYS A 230 1.60 -17.19 -6.18
N ILE A 231 1.26 -16.13 -6.89
CA ILE A 231 0.05 -16.03 -7.73
C ILE A 231 0.07 -17.11 -8.82
N LYS A 232 1.20 -17.35 -9.47
CA LYS A 232 1.35 -18.38 -10.51
C LYS A 232 1.09 -19.80 -10.00
N LYS A 233 1.38 -20.07 -8.73
CA LYS A 233 1.12 -21.38 -8.10
C LYS A 233 -0.34 -21.56 -7.64
N ASP A 234 -1.11 -20.48 -7.64
CA ASP A 234 -2.48 -20.49 -7.20
C ASP A 234 -3.38 -21.14 -8.25
N LYS A 235 -4.14 -22.17 -7.83
CA LYS A 235 -5.03 -22.93 -8.72
C LYS A 235 -6.07 -22.06 -9.43
N VAL A 236 -6.53 -20.99 -8.79
CA VAL A 236 -7.52 -20.03 -9.34
C VAL A 236 -7.03 -19.38 -10.63
N PHE A 237 -5.72 -19.28 -10.85
CA PHE A 237 -5.12 -18.58 -11.99
C PHE A 237 -4.46 -19.49 -13.02
N LYS A 238 -4.51 -20.82 -12.86
CA LYS A 238 -3.83 -21.77 -13.76
C LYS A 238 -4.15 -21.58 -15.25
N ASN A 239 -5.36 -21.13 -15.59
CA ASN A 239 -5.84 -20.95 -16.96
C ASN A 239 -6.29 -19.52 -17.26
N ASN A 240 -5.77 -18.51 -16.55
CA ASN A 240 -6.28 -17.16 -16.63
C ASN A 240 -5.25 -16.21 -17.26
N ASN A 241 -5.68 -15.38 -18.21
CA ASN A 241 -4.90 -14.29 -18.81
C ASN A 241 -4.29 -13.30 -17.82
N ILE A 242 -4.75 -13.31 -16.54
CA ILE A 242 -4.21 -12.45 -15.48
C ILE A 242 -2.74 -12.74 -15.22
N VAL A 243 -2.33 -14.01 -15.21
CA VAL A 243 -0.94 -14.40 -14.96
C VAL A 243 -0.02 -13.92 -16.06
N SER A 244 -0.42 -14.07 -17.34
CA SER A 244 0.36 -13.57 -18.48
C SER A 244 0.45 -12.04 -18.48
N LYS A 245 -0.66 -11.33 -18.29
CA LYS A 245 -0.70 -9.86 -18.17
C LYS A 245 0.21 -9.34 -17.04
N PHE A 246 0.21 -9.99 -15.88
CA PHE A 246 1.06 -9.60 -14.78
C PHE A 246 2.54 -9.82 -15.08
N SER A 247 2.88 -10.97 -15.69
CA SER A 247 4.24 -11.28 -16.15
C SER A 247 4.74 -10.22 -17.13
N GLU A 248 3.95 -9.89 -18.14
CA GLU A 248 4.31 -8.89 -19.15
C GLU A 248 4.52 -7.49 -18.57
N LYS A 249 3.67 -7.08 -17.65
CA LYS A 249 3.85 -5.80 -16.95
C LYS A 249 5.14 -5.77 -16.15
N LEU A 250 5.48 -6.84 -15.44
CA LEU A 250 6.74 -6.94 -14.71
C LEU A 250 7.95 -6.88 -15.64
N LEU A 251 7.88 -7.56 -16.78
CA LEU A 251 8.92 -7.51 -17.82
C LEU A 251 9.11 -6.10 -18.36
N LEU A 252 8.02 -5.40 -18.70
CA LEU A 252 8.08 -4.02 -19.16
C LEU A 252 8.66 -3.07 -18.09
N LYS A 253 8.24 -3.22 -16.85
CA LYS A 253 8.75 -2.38 -15.74
C LYS A 253 10.24 -2.62 -15.53
N LYS A 254 10.70 -3.87 -15.59
CA LYS A 254 12.11 -4.23 -15.51
C LYS A 254 12.89 -3.64 -16.68
N PHE A 255 12.42 -3.86 -17.91
CA PHE A 255 13.03 -3.32 -19.13
C PHE A 255 13.19 -1.80 -19.06
N PHE A 256 12.15 -1.10 -18.63
CA PHE A 256 12.16 0.36 -18.48
C PHE A 256 13.25 0.83 -17.48
N LEU A 257 13.37 0.15 -16.34
CA LEU A 257 14.39 0.49 -15.34
C LEU A 257 15.81 0.15 -15.82
N ASP A 258 16.00 -0.99 -16.49
CA ASP A 258 17.30 -1.40 -17.02
C ASP A 258 17.77 -0.38 -18.09
N LYS A 259 16.86 0.09 -18.95
CA LYS A 259 17.18 1.11 -19.93
C LYS A 259 17.56 2.45 -19.30
N ILE A 260 16.88 2.86 -18.22
CA ILE A 260 17.22 4.09 -17.50
C ILE A 260 18.59 3.99 -16.84
N LYS A 261 18.92 2.82 -16.25
CA LYS A 261 20.19 2.63 -15.55
C LYS A 261 21.38 2.49 -16.52
N ASN A 262 21.24 1.67 -17.54
CA ASN A 262 22.38 1.18 -18.34
C ASN A 262 22.33 1.63 -19.81
N ASN A 263 21.33 2.35 -20.23
CA ASN A 263 21.06 2.71 -21.66
C ASN A 263 21.06 1.50 -22.63
N LYS A 264 21.15 0.27 -22.13
CA LYS A 264 21.07 -1.00 -22.88
C LYS A 264 20.03 -1.89 -22.21
N SER A 265 19.25 -2.61 -22.99
CA SER A 265 18.33 -3.62 -22.51
C SER A 265 18.45 -4.87 -23.36
N ASN A 266 18.58 -6.01 -22.70
CA ASN A 266 18.75 -7.32 -23.33
C ASN A 266 17.43 -8.09 -23.50
N LEU A 267 16.27 -7.43 -23.29
CA LEU A 267 14.96 -8.07 -23.45
C LEU A 267 14.65 -8.33 -24.91
N LYS A 268 14.24 -9.54 -25.24
CA LYS A 268 13.77 -9.92 -26.58
C LYS A 268 12.25 -9.76 -26.68
N ILE A 269 11.76 -9.19 -27.78
CA ILE A 269 10.32 -8.95 -28.05
C ILE A 269 9.48 -10.23 -27.99
N LYS A 270 10.10 -11.40 -28.22
CA LYS A 270 9.43 -12.71 -28.20
C LYS A 270 8.83 -13.08 -26.83
N GLU A 271 9.22 -12.38 -25.75
CA GLU A 271 8.77 -12.70 -24.39
C GLU A 271 7.41 -12.07 -24.02
N THR A 272 6.81 -11.26 -24.91
CA THR A 272 5.48 -10.65 -24.68
C THR A 272 4.46 -11.17 -25.68
N SER A 273 3.32 -11.66 -25.18
CA SER A 273 2.24 -12.21 -26.00
C SER A 273 1.17 -11.18 -26.40
N PHE A 274 1.08 -10.05 -25.68
CA PHE A 274 0.08 -9.03 -25.95
C PHE A 274 0.61 -7.89 -26.82
N PHE A 275 -0.13 -7.56 -27.87
CA PHE A 275 0.22 -6.52 -28.86
C PHE A 275 0.52 -5.15 -28.21
N ILE A 276 -0.29 -4.72 -27.24
CA ILE A 276 -0.11 -3.43 -26.55
C ILE A 276 1.25 -3.37 -25.85
N TYR A 277 1.65 -4.42 -25.16
CA TYR A 277 2.94 -4.48 -24.46
C TYR A 277 4.12 -4.50 -25.44
N ARG A 278 3.96 -5.14 -26.60
CA ARG A 278 4.96 -5.08 -27.70
C ARG A 278 5.12 -3.66 -28.22
N LEU A 279 4.01 -2.94 -28.43
CA LEU A 279 4.02 -1.55 -28.89
C LEU A 279 4.71 -0.64 -27.87
N VAL A 280 4.34 -0.75 -26.58
CA VAL A 280 4.96 0.01 -25.48
C VAL A 280 6.45 -0.33 -25.36
N TYR A 281 6.84 -1.60 -25.52
CA TYR A 281 8.24 -2.02 -25.54
C TYR A 281 9.02 -1.34 -26.69
N LEU A 282 8.46 -1.32 -27.90
CA LEU A 282 9.08 -0.68 -29.06
C LEU A 282 9.25 0.82 -28.82
N LEU A 283 8.21 1.49 -28.35
CA LEU A 283 8.27 2.92 -28.01
C LEU A 283 9.38 3.21 -26.98
N ILE A 284 9.43 2.45 -25.88
CA ILE A 284 10.46 2.61 -24.86
C ILE A 284 11.87 2.33 -25.42
N LYS A 285 12.02 1.35 -26.31
CA LYS A 285 13.32 0.99 -26.93
C LYS A 285 13.97 2.16 -27.66
N PHE A 286 13.18 2.99 -28.33
CA PHE A 286 13.68 4.11 -29.14
C PHE A 286 13.66 5.46 -28.41
N LEU A 287 13.03 5.55 -27.24
CA LEU A 287 12.96 6.81 -26.49
C LEU A 287 14.32 7.17 -25.85
N PRO A 288 14.73 8.44 -25.94
CA PRO A 288 15.89 8.95 -25.19
C PRO A 288 15.75 8.76 -23.68
N LYS A 289 16.88 8.56 -22.99
CA LYS A 289 16.93 8.37 -21.54
C LYS A 289 16.26 9.52 -20.76
N ILE A 290 16.41 10.76 -21.23
CA ILE A 290 15.80 11.96 -20.65
C ILE A 290 14.27 11.87 -20.64
N ILE A 291 13.65 11.44 -21.76
CA ILE A 291 12.19 11.28 -21.84
C ILE A 291 11.72 10.15 -20.91
N LEU A 292 12.46 9.05 -20.84
CA LEU A 292 12.15 7.96 -19.92
C LEU A 292 12.20 8.40 -18.45
N LEU A 293 13.16 9.25 -18.08
CA LEU A 293 13.24 9.84 -16.73
C LEU A 293 12.05 10.78 -16.44
N GLN A 294 11.59 11.53 -17.43
CA GLN A 294 10.39 12.38 -17.31
C GLN A 294 9.13 11.52 -17.14
N MET A 295 8.99 10.42 -17.91
CA MET A 295 7.88 9.47 -17.76
C MET A 295 7.84 8.82 -16.37
N LEU A 296 8.99 8.49 -15.76
CA LEU A 296 9.06 8.03 -14.36
C LEU A 296 8.51 9.06 -13.37
N LYS A 297 8.73 10.35 -13.62
CA LYS A 297 8.17 11.44 -12.79
C LYS A 297 6.65 11.58 -12.92
N LEU A 298 6.09 11.21 -14.07
CA LEU A 298 4.65 11.27 -14.34
C LEU A 298 3.88 10.05 -13.80
N LYS A 299 4.56 9.02 -13.29
CA LYS A 299 4.02 7.71 -12.89
C LYS A 299 3.21 6.99 -13.98
N PHE A 300 3.82 5.97 -14.54
CA PHE A 300 3.04 4.82 -14.96
C PHE A 300 2.29 4.18 -13.81
#